data_85a46dbe3f4dcefc0fc41b305f70f02f
#
_entry.id   85a46dbe3f4dcefc0fc41b305f70f02f
#
_cell.length_a   1.000
_cell.length_b   1.000
_cell.length_c   1.000
_cell.angle_alpha   90.00
_cell.angle_beta   90.00
_cell.angle_gamma   90.00
#
_symmetry.space_group_name_H-M   'P 1'
#
loop_
_entity.id
_entity.type
_entity.pdbx_description
1 polymer ?
#
loop_
_entity_poly.entity_id
_entity_poly.type
_entity_poly.pdbx_seq_one_letter_code
_entity_poly.pdbx_strand_id
1 'polypeptide(L)'
;MLRVRLIVGISLAAALVALLYVDGRLAARLTPVIRLPGSSVDVGPWLYNGAISTAIVLVLTVGAAHELVRLARVRGYRPFGLTACFFAGVLVVGPYISANLAPVTGGYDASWGLLWLAIALAYVFLLQAVRHRTENALENVAITIFIVLYAGGLASFLTKLRMEVGGATGVAVVVFSIFVVKMTDVGAYFVGGAFGHRKLIPWLSPKKTWVGFWGGLGTALVCALVIGRWLHASGLARIEERYVTYPWALLVLGLLLGIFSVGGDLCASLLKRDAHAKDSGRALPGLGGVLDILDSPLLAAPVAWLFWTRVFHVVA
;
A
#
# COMPACT_ATOMS: atom_id res chain seq x y z
N MET A 1 -16.95 -9.62 21.29
CA MET A 1 -16.28 -8.65 20.40
C MET A 1 -14.94 -9.17 19.86
N LEU A 2 -14.01 -9.74 20.66
CA LEU A 2 -12.72 -10.26 20.18
C LEU A 2 -12.86 -11.36 19.11
N ARG A 3 -13.75 -12.32 19.31
CA ARG A 3 -14.01 -13.43 18.36
C ARG A 3 -14.45 -12.92 16.99
N VAL A 4 -15.32 -11.92 16.92
CA VAL A 4 -15.77 -11.33 15.64
C VAL A 4 -14.61 -10.65 14.92
N ARG A 5 -13.78 -9.92 15.63
CA ARG A 5 -12.57 -9.26 15.07
C ARG A 5 -11.58 -10.28 14.50
N LEU A 6 -11.35 -11.37 15.21
CA LEU A 6 -10.45 -12.43 14.75
C LEU A 6 -11.03 -13.13 13.51
N ILE A 7 -12.31 -13.52 13.54
CA ILE A 7 -12.94 -14.19 12.40
C ILE A 7 -12.93 -13.31 11.17
N VAL A 8 -13.39 -12.06 11.27
CA VAL A 8 -13.42 -11.13 10.14
C VAL A 8 -12.00 -10.83 9.63
N GLY A 9 -11.03 -10.61 10.54
CA GLY A 9 -9.64 -10.35 10.17
C GLY A 9 -9.00 -11.54 9.45
N ILE A 10 -9.15 -12.75 9.97
CA ILE A 10 -8.60 -13.97 9.35
C ILE A 10 -9.30 -14.25 8.01
N SER A 11 -10.62 -14.12 7.93
CA SER A 11 -11.36 -14.33 6.68
C SER A 11 -10.97 -13.35 5.60
N LEU A 12 -10.80 -12.06 5.96
CA LEU A 12 -10.37 -11.03 5.03
C LEU A 12 -8.93 -11.27 4.55
N ALA A 13 -8.03 -11.61 5.46
CA ALA A 13 -6.64 -11.95 5.12
C ALA A 13 -6.57 -13.18 4.22
N ALA A 14 -7.32 -14.24 4.54
CA ALA A 14 -7.39 -15.47 3.72
C ALA A 14 -7.96 -15.17 2.33
N ALA A 15 -9.04 -14.38 2.23
CA ALA A 15 -9.62 -13.99 0.96
C ALA A 15 -8.65 -13.15 0.12
N LEU A 16 -7.93 -12.21 0.74
CA LEU A 16 -6.92 -11.40 0.09
C LEU A 16 -5.77 -12.27 -0.46
N VAL A 17 -5.25 -13.17 0.36
CA VAL A 17 -4.18 -14.10 -0.06
C VAL A 17 -4.66 -15.02 -1.18
N ALA A 18 -5.88 -15.55 -1.09
CA ALA A 18 -6.46 -16.39 -2.14
C ALA A 18 -6.62 -15.63 -3.48
N LEU A 19 -7.12 -14.39 -3.45
CA LEU A 19 -7.25 -13.55 -4.65
C LEU A 19 -5.89 -13.22 -5.26
N LEU A 20 -4.90 -12.88 -4.43
CA LEU A 20 -3.54 -12.63 -4.89
C LEU A 20 -2.88 -13.90 -5.44
N TYR A 21 -3.14 -15.07 -4.83
CA TYR A 21 -2.67 -16.35 -5.35
C TYR A 21 -3.28 -16.64 -6.74
N VAL A 22 -4.58 -16.39 -6.92
CA VAL A 22 -5.24 -16.51 -8.24
C VAL A 22 -4.61 -15.57 -9.25
N ASP A 23 -4.35 -14.30 -8.88
CA ASP A 23 -3.68 -13.32 -9.75
C ASP A 23 -2.29 -13.81 -10.20
N GLY A 24 -1.50 -14.36 -9.29
CA GLY A 24 -0.19 -14.95 -9.62
C GLY A 24 -0.28 -16.19 -10.52
N ARG A 25 -1.30 -17.04 -10.31
CA ARG A 25 -1.53 -18.23 -11.16
C ARG A 25 -2.03 -17.87 -12.54
N LEU A 26 -2.90 -16.86 -12.65
CA LEU A 26 -3.36 -16.36 -13.93
C LEU A 26 -2.19 -15.79 -14.75
N ALA A 27 -1.34 -14.98 -14.13
CA ALA A 27 -0.14 -14.44 -14.77
C ALA A 27 0.83 -15.54 -15.26
N ALA A 28 0.89 -16.69 -14.55
CA ALA A 28 1.80 -17.79 -14.90
C ALA A 28 1.24 -18.77 -15.94
N ARG A 29 -0.09 -18.93 -16.03
CA ARG A 29 -0.72 -19.99 -16.85
C ARG A 29 -1.40 -19.51 -18.10
N LEU A 30 -1.86 -18.27 -18.16
CA LEU A 30 -2.67 -17.77 -19.24
C LEU A 30 -1.89 -16.70 -20.00
N THR A 31 -1.34 -17.10 -21.15
CA THR A 31 -0.90 -16.21 -22.21
C THR A 31 -1.71 -16.49 -23.49
N PRO A 32 -3.06 -16.56 -23.45
CA PRO A 32 -3.79 -16.57 -24.69
C PRO A 32 -3.58 -15.20 -25.35
N VAL A 33 -3.01 -15.23 -26.54
CA VAL A 33 -2.93 -14.02 -27.38
C VAL A 33 -4.35 -13.64 -27.78
N ILE A 34 -4.94 -12.72 -27.03
CA ILE A 34 -6.26 -12.16 -27.35
C ILE A 34 -6.01 -10.90 -28.17
N ARG A 35 -6.11 -11.00 -29.49
CA ARG A 35 -5.98 -9.85 -30.38
C ARG A 35 -7.34 -9.23 -30.65
N LEU A 36 -7.40 -7.90 -30.52
CA LEU A 36 -8.57 -7.18 -31.01
C LEU A 36 -8.63 -7.29 -32.57
N PRO A 37 -9.81 -7.52 -33.16
CA PRO A 37 -9.94 -7.57 -34.61
C PRO A 37 -9.33 -6.33 -35.27
N GLY A 38 -8.36 -6.52 -36.18
CA GLY A 38 -7.70 -5.44 -36.89
C GLY A 38 -6.59 -4.72 -36.17
N SER A 39 -6.16 -5.17 -34.95
CA SER A 39 -5.05 -4.58 -34.20
C SER A 39 -3.92 -5.58 -33.96
N SER A 40 -2.69 -5.06 -33.83
CA SER A 40 -1.53 -5.83 -33.38
C SER A 40 -1.43 -5.91 -31.85
N VAL A 41 -2.39 -5.32 -31.11
CA VAL A 41 -2.36 -5.23 -29.65
C VAL A 41 -2.90 -6.52 -29.04
N ASP A 42 -2.07 -7.19 -28.24
CA ASP A 42 -2.50 -8.31 -27.42
C ASP A 42 -3.11 -7.78 -26.13
N VAL A 43 -4.40 -8.04 -25.91
CA VAL A 43 -5.13 -7.65 -24.69
C VAL A 43 -5.09 -8.74 -23.60
N GLY A 44 -4.51 -9.90 -23.87
CA GLY A 44 -4.34 -10.95 -22.88
C GLY A 44 -3.65 -10.48 -21.61
N PRO A 45 -2.50 -9.78 -21.69
CA PRO A 45 -1.80 -9.24 -20.50
C PRO A 45 -2.67 -8.35 -19.62
N TRP A 46 -3.58 -7.56 -20.22
CA TRP A 46 -4.49 -6.68 -19.47
C TRP A 46 -5.44 -7.42 -18.52
N LEU A 47 -5.83 -8.64 -18.88
CA LEU A 47 -6.73 -9.44 -18.04
C LEU A 47 -6.00 -10.29 -17.02
N TYR A 48 -4.77 -10.73 -17.32
CA TYR A 48 -4.09 -11.77 -16.56
C TYR A 48 -2.86 -11.29 -15.80
N ASN A 49 -2.28 -10.15 -16.16
CA ASN A 49 -1.06 -9.67 -15.53
C ASN A 49 -1.37 -8.54 -14.52
N GLY A 50 -1.70 -8.92 -13.29
CA GLY A 50 -1.85 -7.97 -12.18
C GLY A 50 -3.18 -7.22 -12.12
N ALA A 51 -4.19 -7.62 -12.90
CA ALA A 51 -5.50 -6.96 -12.88
C ALA A 51 -6.21 -7.09 -11.53
N ILE A 52 -6.20 -8.29 -10.94
CA ILE A 52 -6.87 -8.56 -9.66
C ILE A 52 -6.17 -7.80 -8.52
N SER A 53 -4.84 -7.88 -8.45
CA SER A 53 -4.07 -7.16 -7.43
C SER A 53 -4.25 -5.65 -7.55
N THR A 54 -4.23 -5.10 -8.77
CA THR A 54 -4.48 -3.68 -9.01
C THR A 54 -5.89 -3.28 -8.61
N ALA A 55 -6.91 -4.08 -8.94
CA ALA A 55 -8.29 -3.83 -8.54
C ALA A 55 -8.46 -3.82 -7.01
N ILE A 56 -7.81 -4.75 -6.30
CA ILE A 56 -7.83 -4.78 -4.83
C ILE A 56 -7.21 -3.50 -4.26
N VAL A 57 -6.01 -3.13 -4.71
CA VAL A 57 -5.33 -1.91 -4.24
C VAL A 57 -6.16 -0.68 -4.58
N LEU A 58 -6.78 -0.61 -5.76
CA LEU A 58 -7.66 0.48 -6.19
C LEU A 58 -8.86 0.64 -5.25
N VAL A 59 -9.60 -0.44 -4.97
CA VAL A 59 -10.77 -0.40 -4.09
C VAL A 59 -10.39 0.06 -2.68
N LEU A 60 -9.30 -0.49 -2.14
CA LEU A 60 -8.80 -0.10 -0.82
C LEU A 60 -8.33 1.37 -0.81
N THR A 61 -7.65 1.83 -1.85
CA THR A 61 -7.17 3.22 -1.96
C THR A 61 -8.32 4.20 -2.05
N VAL A 62 -9.32 3.93 -2.89
CA VAL A 62 -10.51 4.79 -3.01
C VAL A 62 -11.28 4.83 -1.70
N GLY A 63 -11.40 3.71 -1.00
CA GLY A 63 -11.99 3.64 0.33
C GLY A 63 -11.24 4.48 1.35
N ALA A 64 -9.91 4.36 1.42
CA ALA A 64 -9.06 5.15 2.31
C ALA A 64 -9.11 6.66 1.97
N ALA A 65 -9.07 7.03 0.68
CA ALA A 65 -9.23 8.42 0.24
C ALA A 65 -10.58 8.99 0.64
N HIS A 66 -11.66 8.22 0.48
CA HIS A 66 -13.00 8.63 0.92
C HIS A 66 -13.07 8.86 2.44
N GLU A 67 -12.45 8.00 3.24
CA GLU A 67 -12.39 8.17 4.69
C GLU A 67 -11.58 9.40 5.10
N LEU A 68 -10.45 9.66 4.42
CA LEU A 68 -9.67 10.90 4.63
C LEU A 68 -10.46 12.16 4.28
N VAL A 69 -11.20 12.15 3.17
CA VAL A 69 -12.12 13.25 2.82
C VAL A 69 -13.15 13.47 3.93
N ARG A 70 -13.70 12.40 4.50
CA ARG A 70 -14.67 12.50 5.60
C ARG A 70 -14.03 13.08 6.86
N LEU A 71 -12.82 12.62 7.23
CA LEU A 71 -12.08 13.17 8.36
C LEU A 71 -11.78 14.67 8.19
N ALA A 72 -11.34 15.08 7.00
CA ALA A 72 -11.10 16.48 6.68
C ALA A 72 -12.38 17.35 6.81
N ARG A 73 -13.53 16.82 6.36
CA ARG A 73 -14.82 17.51 6.48
C ARG A 73 -15.29 17.68 7.92
N VAL A 74 -15.01 16.71 8.81
CA VAL A 74 -15.30 16.83 10.25
C VAL A 74 -14.56 18.00 10.87
N ARG A 75 -13.35 18.35 10.36
CA ARG A 75 -12.58 19.53 10.76
C ARG A 75 -13.08 20.85 10.13
N GLY A 76 -14.09 20.81 9.31
CA GLY A 76 -14.62 21.97 8.62
C GLY A 76 -13.95 22.28 7.27
N TYR A 77 -12.96 21.50 6.84
CA TYR A 77 -12.33 21.64 5.54
C TYR A 77 -13.28 21.19 4.41
N ARG A 78 -13.09 21.76 3.21
CA ARG A 78 -13.91 21.44 2.04
C ARG A 78 -13.10 20.86 0.87
N PRO A 79 -12.43 19.70 1.07
CA PRO A 79 -11.69 19.08 -0.02
C PRO A 79 -12.63 18.63 -1.14
N PHE A 80 -12.11 18.62 -2.38
CA PHE A 80 -12.80 18.09 -3.55
C PHE A 80 -12.79 16.56 -3.54
N GLY A 81 -13.70 15.96 -2.76
CA GLY A 81 -13.69 14.56 -2.41
C GLY A 81 -13.71 13.60 -3.60
N LEU A 82 -14.60 13.81 -4.59
CA LEU A 82 -14.64 13.00 -5.81
C LEU A 82 -13.34 13.09 -6.60
N THR A 83 -12.80 14.29 -6.71
CA THR A 83 -11.53 14.55 -7.39
C THR A 83 -10.37 13.83 -6.66
N ALA A 84 -10.33 13.92 -5.34
CA ALA A 84 -9.32 13.24 -4.54
C ALA A 84 -9.38 11.71 -4.74
N CYS A 85 -10.57 11.10 -4.67
CA CYS A 85 -10.75 9.67 -4.90
C CYS A 85 -10.39 9.27 -6.34
N PHE A 86 -10.78 10.05 -7.34
CA PHE A 86 -10.48 9.78 -8.75
C PHE A 86 -8.97 9.80 -9.00
N PHE A 87 -8.27 10.87 -8.64
CA PHE A 87 -6.83 10.97 -8.89
C PHE A 87 -6.01 10.01 -8.02
N ALA A 88 -6.44 9.71 -6.80
CA ALA A 88 -5.82 8.64 -6.01
C ALA A 88 -5.92 7.28 -6.73
N GLY A 89 -7.07 6.98 -7.31
CA GLY A 89 -7.27 5.79 -8.14
C GLY A 89 -6.40 5.79 -9.40
N VAL A 90 -6.31 6.92 -10.12
CA VAL A 90 -5.46 7.07 -11.31
C VAL A 90 -3.99 6.78 -10.99
N LEU A 91 -3.47 7.28 -9.86
CA LEU A 91 -2.09 7.02 -9.44
C LEU A 91 -1.84 5.53 -9.18
N VAL A 92 -2.80 4.82 -8.59
CA VAL A 92 -2.70 3.38 -8.33
C VAL A 92 -2.77 2.55 -9.62
N VAL A 93 -3.62 2.93 -10.57
CA VAL A 93 -3.77 2.20 -11.83
C VAL A 93 -2.65 2.52 -12.82
N GLY A 94 -1.98 3.66 -12.67
CA GLY A 94 -0.91 4.11 -13.56
C GLY A 94 0.19 3.08 -13.82
N PRO A 95 0.82 2.49 -12.80
CA PRO A 95 1.84 1.46 -12.99
C PRO A 95 1.34 0.22 -13.75
N TYR A 96 0.09 -0.17 -13.53
CA TYR A 96 -0.53 -1.27 -14.26
C TYR A 96 -0.72 -0.93 -15.75
N ILE A 97 -1.23 0.26 -16.07
CA ILE A 97 -1.40 0.72 -17.44
C ILE A 97 -0.03 0.83 -18.12
N SER A 98 0.94 1.48 -17.47
CA SER A 98 2.28 1.67 -18.01
C SER A 98 2.99 0.34 -18.32
N ALA A 99 2.92 -0.63 -17.41
CA ALA A 99 3.53 -1.94 -17.61
C ALA A 99 2.90 -2.73 -18.76
N ASN A 100 1.57 -2.68 -18.92
CA ASN A 100 0.88 -3.39 -20.00
C ASN A 100 0.96 -2.66 -21.36
N LEU A 101 1.25 -1.33 -21.37
CA LEU A 101 1.54 -0.57 -22.59
C LEU A 101 3.02 -0.62 -22.98
N ALA A 102 3.93 -0.98 -22.08
CA ALA A 102 5.36 -0.99 -22.31
C ALA A 102 5.78 -1.75 -23.61
N PRO A 103 5.17 -2.88 -23.99
CA PRO A 103 5.48 -3.55 -25.25
C PRO A 103 5.15 -2.71 -26.49
N VAL A 104 4.20 -1.79 -26.39
CA VAL A 104 3.76 -0.91 -27.49
C VAL A 104 4.55 0.40 -27.51
N THR A 105 4.84 0.95 -26.33
CA THR A 105 5.50 2.27 -26.15
C THR A 105 7.03 2.20 -26.10
N GLY A 106 7.59 1.00 -26.06
CA GLY A 106 9.04 0.79 -26.01
C GLY A 106 9.66 0.89 -24.61
N GLY A 107 8.84 0.93 -23.55
CA GLY A 107 9.35 0.90 -22.19
C GLY A 107 8.36 1.35 -21.12
N TYR A 108 8.69 1.05 -19.86
CA TYR A 108 7.94 1.50 -18.70
C TYR A 108 8.16 3.00 -18.45
N ASP A 109 7.09 3.79 -18.52
CA ASP A 109 7.18 5.23 -18.28
C ASP A 109 7.04 5.55 -16.78
N ALA A 110 8.18 5.85 -16.15
CA ALA A 110 8.22 6.25 -14.73
C ALA A 110 7.63 7.65 -14.47
N SER A 111 7.47 8.48 -15.51
CA SER A 111 6.96 9.85 -15.39
C SER A 111 5.44 9.92 -15.24
N TRP A 112 4.74 8.82 -15.52
CA TRP A 112 3.27 8.74 -15.45
C TRP A 112 2.69 9.32 -14.16
N GLY A 113 3.25 8.94 -13.01
CA GLY A 113 2.79 9.42 -11.72
C GLY A 113 2.91 10.94 -11.55
N LEU A 114 4.04 11.52 -12.01
CA LEU A 114 4.27 12.97 -11.94
C LEU A 114 3.33 13.72 -12.88
N LEU A 115 3.10 13.21 -14.08
CA LEU A 115 2.16 13.80 -15.04
C LEU A 115 0.75 13.88 -14.45
N TRP A 116 0.25 12.77 -13.91
CA TRP A 116 -1.10 12.75 -13.33
C TRP A 116 -1.22 13.58 -12.06
N LEU A 117 -0.15 13.69 -11.29
CA LEU A 117 -0.11 14.59 -10.14
C LEU A 117 -0.16 16.06 -10.57
N ALA A 118 0.57 16.44 -11.61
CA ALA A 118 0.53 17.79 -12.18
C ALA A 118 -0.87 18.11 -12.74
N ILE A 119 -1.49 17.15 -13.45
CA ILE A 119 -2.88 17.28 -13.95
C ILE A 119 -3.86 17.42 -12.77
N ALA A 120 -3.70 16.60 -11.72
CA ALA A 120 -4.55 16.69 -10.52
C ALA A 120 -4.47 18.08 -9.88
N LEU A 121 -3.24 18.59 -9.72
CA LEU A 121 -3.01 19.93 -9.15
C LEU A 121 -3.68 21.01 -10.00
N ALA A 122 -3.44 21.03 -11.31
CA ALA A 122 -4.04 21.99 -12.23
C ALA A 122 -5.58 21.90 -12.21
N TYR A 123 -6.12 20.69 -12.24
CA TYR A 123 -7.56 20.47 -12.21
C TYR A 123 -8.21 20.92 -10.90
N VAL A 124 -7.57 20.68 -9.75
CA VAL A 124 -8.05 21.13 -8.44
C VAL A 124 -8.05 22.65 -8.35
N PHE A 125 -7.03 23.34 -8.90
CA PHE A 125 -7.03 24.81 -8.99
C PHE A 125 -8.17 25.35 -9.85
N LEU A 126 -8.44 24.73 -11.00
CA LEU A 126 -9.58 25.11 -11.85
C LEU A 126 -10.91 24.91 -11.13
N LEU A 127 -11.10 23.79 -10.45
CA LEU A 127 -12.29 23.54 -9.64
C LEU A 127 -12.45 24.55 -8.51
N GLN A 128 -11.36 24.90 -7.84
CA GLN A 128 -11.36 25.91 -6.78
C GLN A 128 -11.82 27.27 -7.33
N ALA A 129 -11.23 27.70 -8.45
CA ALA A 129 -11.58 28.97 -9.10
C ALA A 129 -13.05 29.04 -9.49
N VAL A 130 -13.61 27.94 -10.02
CA VAL A 130 -15.01 27.89 -10.48
C VAL A 130 -16.00 27.76 -9.31
N ARG A 131 -15.71 26.91 -8.31
CA ARG A 131 -16.68 26.56 -7.26
C ARG A 131 -16.59 27.43 -6.01
N HIS A 132 -15.40 27.77 -5.59
CA HIS A 132 -15.15 28.45 -4.30
C HIS A 132 -14.36 29.75 -4.46
N ARG A 133 -13.98 30.11 -5.70
CA ARG A 133 -13.19 31.31 -5.98
C ARG A 133 -11.96 31.40 -5.07
N THR A 134 -11.81 32.47 -4.30
CA THR A 134 -10.68 32.69 -3.38
C THR A 134 -10.92 32.13 -1.97
N GLU A 135 -12.13 31.62 -1.67
CA GLU A 135 -12.49 31.14 -0.32
C GLU A 135 -11.70 29.89 0.04
N ASN A 136 -10.89 29.95 1.08
CA ASN A 136 -10.06 28.84 1.61
C ASN A 136 -9.28 28.08 0.50
N ALA A 137 -8.82 28.82 -0.53
CA ALA A 137 -8.25 28.19 -1.73
C ALA A 137 -7.03 27.32 -1.40
N LEU A 138 -6.09 27.84 -0.59
CA LEU A 138 -4.89 27.09 -0.22
C LEU A 138 -5.23 25.82 0.56
N GLU A 139 -6.14 25.90 1.53
CA GLU A 139 -6.54 24.77 2.37
C GLU A 139 -7.24 23.68 1.54
N ASN A 140 -8.25 24.06 0.73
CA ASN A 140 -9.00 23.11 -0.08
C ASN A 140 -8.11 22.38 -1.08
N VAL A 141 -7.21 23.13 -1.76
CA VAL A 141 -6.25 22.57 -2.72
C VAL A 141 -5.23 21.67 -2.00
N ALA A 142 -4.59 22.17 -0.93
CA ALA A 142 -3.56 21.44 -0.21
C ALA A 142 -4.10 20.13 0.37
N ILE A 143 -5.28 20.14 1.01
CA ILE A 143 -5.87 18.93 1.58
C ILE A 143 -6.28 17.95 0.50
N THR A 144 -6.83 18.42 -0.63
CA THR A 144 -7.21 17.55 -1.75
C THR A 144 -5.98 16.85 -2.30
N ILE A 145 -4.90 17.58 -2.57
CA ILE A 145 -3.64 17.02 -3.11
C ILE A 145 -2.95 16.12 -2.07
N PHE A 146 -2.99 16.51 -0.78
CA PHE A 146 -2.49 15.64 0.30
C PHE A 146 -3.19 14.26 0.29
N ILE A 147 -4.52 14.23 0.15
CA ILE A 147 -5.28 12.96 0.09
C ILE A 147 -4.88 12.15 -1.14
N VAL A 148 -4.71 12.78 -2.30
CA VAL A 148 -4.24 12.12 -3.54
C VAL A 148 -2.88 11.49 -3.33
N LEU A 149 -1.92 12.22 -2.74
CA LEU A 149 -0.56 11.75 -2.48
C LEU A 149 -0.52 10.67 -1.40
N TYR A 150 -1.17 10.91 -0.26
CA TYR A 150 -1.11 10.01 0.88
C TYR A 150 -1.80 8.67 0.60
N ALA A 151 -3.03 8.69 0.06
CA ALA A 151 -3.73 7.45 -0.27
C ALA A 151 -3.26 6.87 -1.61
N GLY A 152 -3.29 7.65 -2.70
CA GLY A 152 -3.00 7.16 -4.05
C GLY A 152 -1.51 7.04 -4.33
N GLY A 153 -0.73 8.08 -4.02
CA GLY A 153 0.71 8.12 -4.28
C GLY A 153 1.46 7.01 -3.55
N LEU A 154 1.21 6.82 -2.25
CA LEU A 154 1.87 5.75 -1.48
C LEU A 154 1.37 4.36 -1.89
N ALA A 155 0.05 4.18 -2.08
CA ALA A 155 -0.49 2.89 -2.51
C ALA A 155 -0.03 2.48 -3.91
N SER A 156 0.26 3.43 -4.80
CA SER A 156 0.75 3.15 -6.15
C SER A 156 2.04 2.32 -6.16
N PHE A 157 2.88 2.43 -5.11
CA PHE A 157 4.09 1.62 -4.97
C PHE A 157 3.80 0.13 -4.78
N LEU A 158 2.64 -0.26 -4.23
CA LEU A 158 2.24 -1.67 -4.17
C LEU A 158 1.95 -2.21 -5.58
N THR A 159 1.20 -1.45 -6.39
CA THR A 159 0.95 -1.82 -7.79
C THR A 159 2.26 -1.79 -8.59
N LYS A 160 3.10 -0.77 -8.37
CA LYS A 160 4.40 -0.65 -9.01
C LYS A 160 5.30 -1.84 -8.70
N LEU A 161 5.40 -2.23 -7.42
CA LEU A 161 6.15 -3.42 -6.99
C LEU A 161 5.62 -4.69 -7.67
N ARG A 162 4.28 -4.86 -7.70
CA ARG A 162 3.63 -6.01 -8.34
C ARG A 162 3.96 -6.08 -9.84
N MET A 163 3.94 -4.95 -10.52
CA MET A 163 4.10 -4.89 -11.99
C MET A 163 5.57 -4.95 -12.43
N GLU A 164 6.49 -4.27 -11.74
CA GLU A 164 7.92 -4.28 -12.09
C GLU A 164 8.57 -5.64 -11.80
N VAL A 165 8.19 -6.28 -10.69
CA VAL A 165 8.69 -7.64 -10.40
C VAL A 165 7.99 -8.69 -11.27
N GLY A 166 6.71 -8.51 -11.55
CA GLY A 166 5.93 -9.36 -12.46
C GLY A 166 5.58 -10.75 -11.94
N GLY A 167 4.73 -11.46 -12.69
CA GLY A 167 4.40 -12.87 -12.48
C GLY A 167 3.96 -13.25 -11.05
N ALA A 168 4.17 -14.49 -10.69
CA ALA A 168 3.93 -15.01 -9.33
C ALA A 168 4.92 -14.42 -8.31
N THR A 169 6.12 -14.07 -8.74
CA THR A 169 7.15 -13.44 -7.91
C THR A 169 6.68 -12.07 -7.42
N GLY A 170 6.08 -11.25 -8.30
CA GLY A 170 5.52 -9.95 -7.92
C GLY A 170 4.44 -10.04 -6.85
N VAL A 171 3.57 -11.07 -6.92
CA VAL A 171 2.60 -11.36 -5.85
C VAL A 171 3.32 -11.74 -4.55
N ALA A 172 4.30 -12.64 -4.64
CA ALA A 172 5.01 -13.16 -3.47
C ALA A 172 5.71 -12.04 -2.68
N VAL A 173 6.39 -11.09 -3.38
CA VAL A 173 7.08 -9.98 -2.72
C VAL A 173 6.13 -8.92 -2.15
N VAL A 174 4.97 -8.69 -2.78
CA VAL A 174 3.92 -7.83 -2.22
C VAL A 174 3.34 -8.44 -0.95
N VAL A 175 2.97 -9.72 -0.99
CA VAL A 175 2.45 -10.46 0.16
C VAL A 175 3.49 -10.50 1.30
N PHE A 176 4.74 -10.79 0.98
CA PHE A 176 5.85 -10.75 1.94
C PHE A 176 5.92 -9.38 2.65
N SER A 177 5.92 -8.30 1.87
CA SER A 177 6.08 -6.95 2.42
C SER A 177 4.92 -6.57 3.35
N ILE A 178 3.67 -6.83 2.92
CA ILE A 178 2.48 -6.61 3.74
C ILE A 178 2.50 -7.51 4.99
N PHE A 179 2.94 -8.77 4.86
CA PHE A 179 3.02 -9.69 5.98
C PHE A 179 4.02 -9.22 7.04
N VAL A 180 5.25 -8.84 6.65
CA VAL A 180 6.26 -8.31 7.58
C VAL A 180 5.75 -7.07 8.31
N VAL A 181 5.10 -6.14 7.60
CA VAL A 181 4.46 -4.95 8.16
C VAL A 181 3.42 -5.33 9.21
N LYS A 182 2.50 -6.24 8.90
CA LYS A 182 1.45 -6.66 9.85
C LYS A 182 1.98 -7.47 11.01
N MET A 183 3.02 -8.27 10.81
CA MET A 183 3.70 -8.99 11.90
C MET A 183 4.45 -8.06 12.83
N THR A 184 4.92 -6.90 12.35
CA THR A 184 5.45 -5.83 13.21
C THR A 184 4.40 -5.36 14.22
N ASP A 185 3.19 -5.09 13.76
CA ASP A 185 2.08 -4.64 14.62
C ASP A 185 1.69 -5.73 15.64
N VAL A 186 1.66 -7.00 15.19
CA VAL A 186 1.38 -8.17 16.05
C VAL A 186 2.46 -8.31 17.12
N GLY A 187 3.74 -8.28 16.75
CA GLY A 187 4.86 -8.36 17.69
C GLY A 187 4.87 -7.21 18.70
N ALA A 188 4.62 -5.98 18.21
CA ALA A 188 4.50 -4.80 19.06
C ALA A 188 3.35 -4.93 20.07
N TYR A 189 2.23 -5.49 19.66
CA TYR A 189 1.08 -5.72 20.54
C TYR A 189 1.37 -6.74 21.65
N PHE A 190 1.92 -7.91 21.31
CA PHE A 190 2.17 -8.96 22.29
C PHE A 190 3.31 -8.58 23.26
N VAL A 191 4.45 -8.13 22.74
CA VAL A 191 5.59 -7.77 23.56
C VAL A 191 5.31 -6.52 24.40
N GLY A 192 4.64 -5.53 23.79
CA GLY A 192 4.23 -4.31 24.48
C GLY A 192 3.16 -4.54 25.54
N GLY A 193 2.25 -5.52 25.31
CA GLY A 193 1.24 -5.90 26.28
C GLY A 193 1.80 -6.68 27.48
N ALA A 194 2.81 -7.55 27.25
CA ALA A 194 3.41 -8.37 28.30
C ALA A 194 4.44 -7.59 29.14
N PHE A 195 5.28 -6.75 28.52
CA PHE A 195 6.44 -6.15 29.17
C PHE A 195 6.49 -4.62 29.09
N GLY A 196 5.51 -3.97 28.45
CA GLY A 196 5.57 -2.55 28.14
C GLY A 196 5.02 -1.66 29.26
N HIS A 197 5.90 -0.96 29.99
CA HIS A 197 5.54 0.00 31.03
C HIS A 197 5.64 1.45 30.54
N ARG A 198 6.70 1.81 29.83
CA ARG A 198 6.94 3.16 29.34
C ARG A 198 6.24 3.40 28.00
N LYS A 199 5.36 4.40 27.93
CA LYS A 199 4.62 4.76 26.73
C LYS A 199 5.51 5.41 25.70
N LEU A 200 5.25 5.14 24.39
CA LEU A 200 6.01 5.67 23.26
C LEU A 200 5.61 7.13 22.98
N ILE A 201 4.33 7.37 22.68
CA ILE A 201 3.75 8.70 22.40
C ILE A 201 2.38 8.78 23.08
N PRO A 202 2.31 9.16 24.38
CA PRO A 202 1.08 9.09 25.16
C PRO A 202 -0.10 9.91 24.60
N TRP A 203 0.21 11.12 24.10
CA TRP A 203 -0.80 12.05 23.58
C TRP A 203 -1.43 11.59 22.25
N LEU A 204 -0.72 10.80 21.45
CA LEU A 204 -1.15 10.34 20.14
C LEU A 204 -1.74 8.91 20.20
N SER A 205 -0.98 7.99 20.77
CA SER A 205 -1.33 6.58 20.88
C SER A 205 -0.99 6.03 22.28
N PRO A 206 -1.91 6.15 23.27
CA PRO A 206 -1.63 5.82 24.67
C PRO A 206 -1.37 4.34 24.93
N LYS A 207 -1.67 3.46 23.96
CA LYS A 207 -1.42 2.03 24.09
C LYS A 207 -0.05 1.59 23.64
N LYS A 208 0.64 2.35 22.76
CA LYS A 208 1.98 2.01 22.28
C LYS A 208 3.04 2.22 23.35
N THR A 209 3.98 1.27 23.45
CA THR A 209 5.08 1.29 24.42
C THR A 209 6.44 1.17 23.72
N TRP A 210 7.52 1.65 24.36
CA TRP A 210 8.88 1.50 23.83
C TRP A 210 9.31 0.04 23.70
N VAL A 211 8.96 -0.79 24.69
CA VAL A 211 9.25 -2.22 24.66
C VAL A 211 8.51 -2.89 23.52
N GLY A 212 7.24 -2.50 23.29
CA GLY A 212 6.46 -2.95 22.14
C GLY A 212 7.06 -2.53 20.80
N PHE A 213 7.59 -1.31 20.69
CA PHE A 213 8.29 -0.84 19.49
C PHE A 213 9.48 -1.75 19.14
N TRP A 214 10.37 -2.01 20.11
CA TRP A 214 11.52 -2.91 19.89
C TRP A 214 11.09 -4.36 19.62
N GLY A 215 10.04 -4.84 20.30
CA GLY A 215 9.48 -6.16 20.07
C GLY A 215 8.88 -6.31 18.63
N GLY A 216 8.22 -5.27 18.15
CA GLY A 216 7.74 -5.20 16.76
C GLY A 216 8.88 -5.24 15.76
N LEU A 217 9.94 -4.43 15.96
CA LEU A 217 11.12 -4.45 15.09
C LEU A 217 11.82 -5.82 15.11
N GLY A 218 11.98 -6.43 16.29
CA GLY A 218 12.53 -7.79 16.40
C GLY A 218 11.70 -8.82 15.60
N THR A 219 10.37 -8.73 15.67
CA THR A 219 9.48 -9.58 14.90
C THR A 219 9.62 -9.33 13.38
N ALA A 220 9.73 -8.07 12.96
CA ALA A 220 9.94 -7.72 11.56
C ALA A 220 11.25 -8.31 11.02
N LEU A 221 12.35 -8.21 11.79
CA LEU A 221 13.65 -8.77 11.43
C LEU A 221 13.59 -10.29 11.25
N VAL A 222 12.96 -10.99 12.21
CA VAL A 222 12.82 -12.46 12.16
C VAL A 222 11.96 -12.87 10.95
N CYS A 223 10.81 -12.20 10.75
CA CYS A 223 9.93 -12.50 9.62
C CYS A 223 10.62 -12.24 8.28
N ALA A 224 11.32 -11.11 8.13
CA ALA A 224 12.03 -10.78 6.91
C ALA A 224 13.11 -11.83 6.58
N LEU A 225 13.86 -12.26 7.59
CA LEU A 225 14.91 -13.26 7.43
C LEU A 225 14.35 -14.65 7.08
N VAL A 226 13.36 -15.12 7.86
CA VAL A 226 12.82 -16.47 7.70
C VAL A 226 12.06 -16.61 6.39
N ILE A 227 11.14 -15.67 6.13
CA ILE A 227 10.30 -15.72 4.93
C ILE A 227 11.09 -15.35 3.67
N GLY A 228 12.04 -14.40 3.75
CA GLY A 228 12.91 -14.06 2.63
C GLY A 228 13.76 -15.24 2.17
N ARG A 229 14.35 -15.97 3.11
CA ARG A 229 15.08 -17.22 2.81
C ARG A 229 14.15 -18.31 2.26
N TRP A 230 12.96 -18.44 2.81
CA TRP A 230 11.98 -19.40 2.30
C TRP A 230 11.52 -19.07 0.87
N LEU A 231 11.29 -17.79 0.55
CA LEU A 231 10.94 -17.35 -0.81
C LEU A 231 12.05 -17.69 -1.81
N HIS A 232 13.32 -17.51 -1.42
CA HIS A 232 14.45 -17.91 -2.25
C HIS A 232 14.51 -19.44 -2.43
N ALA A 233 14.45 -20.20 -1.34
CA ALA A 233 14.53 -21.66 -1.35
C ALA A 233 13.37 -22.32 -2.12
N SER A 234 12.18 -21.71 -2.11
CA SER A 234 11.02 -22.17 -2.88
C SER A 234 11.05 -21.78 -4.36
N GLY A 235 12.00 -20.95 -4.78
CA GLY A 235 12.09 -20.40 -6.14
C GLY A 235 11.04 -19.36 -6.48
N LEU A 236 10.22 -18.93 -5.48
CA LEU A 236 9.17 -17.91 -5.67
C LEU A 236 9.75 -16.51 -5.85
N ALA A 237 10.90 -16.21 -5.24
CA ALA A 237 11.65 -14.99 -5.49
C ALA A 237 13.14 -15.32 -5.61
N ARG A 238 13.70 -15.09 -6.79
CA ARG A 238 15.12 -15.30 -7.04
C ARG A 238 15.92 -14.12 -6.49
N ILE A 239 16.24 -14.19 -5.20
CA ILE A 239 17.15 -13.24 -4.54
C ILE A 239 18.57 -13.70 -4.85
N GLU A 240 19.48 -12.78 -5.17
CA GLU A 240 20.90 -13.14 -5.38
C GLU A 240 21.45 -13.89 -4.16
N GLU A 241 22.21 -14.94 -4.40
CA GLU A 241 22.73 -15.85 -3.36
C GLU A 241 23.56 -15.13 -2.29
N ARG A 242 24.24 -14.03 -2.66
CA ARG A 242 24.97 -13.18 -1.70
C ARG A 242 24.10 -12.61 -0.58
N TYR A 243 22.80 -12.29 -0.87
CA TYR A 243 21.87 -11.75 0.15
C TYR A 243 21.20 -12.85 0.98
N VAL A 244 21.28 -14.09 0.51
CA VAL A 244 20.82 -15.27 1.27
C VAL A 244 21.92 -15.74 2.20
N THR A 245 23.17 -15.77 1.71
CA THR A 245 24.37 -16.14 2.49
C THR A 245 24.70 -15.07 3.53
N TYR A 246 24.70 -13.81 3.12
CA TYR A 246 24.91 -12.65 3.99
C TYR A 246 23.62 -11.84 4.11
N PRO A 247 22.71 -12.17 5.02
CA PRO A 247 21.33 -11.69 5.01
C PRO A 247 21.15 -10.24 5.47
N TRP A 248 22.20 -9.44 5.48
CA TRP A 248 22.16 -8.05 5.92
C TRP A 248 21.08 -7.22 5.19
N ALA A 249 20.89 -7.46 3.88
CA ALA A 249 19.88 -6.72 3.11
C ALA A 249 18.45 -7.10 3.50
N LEU A 250 18.20 -8.39 3.79
CA LEU A 250 16.91 -8.85 4.33
C LEU A 250 16.65 -8.27 5.74
N LEU A 251 17.70 -8.17 6.57
CA LEU A 251 17.59 -7.56 7.90
C LEU A 251 17.33 -6.05 7.79
N VAL A 252 18.03 -5.35 6.90
CA VAL A 252 17.77 -3.91 6.66
C VAL A 252 16.37 -3.69 6.11
N LEU A 253 15.91 -4.51 5.15
CA LEU A 253 14.53 -4.46 4.66
C LEU A 253 13.53 -4.66 5.82
N GLY A 254 13.71 -5.71 6.63
CA GLY A 254 12.85 -5.98 7.79
C GLY A 254 12.82 -4.83 8.79
N LEU A 255 13.99 -4.26 9.10
CA LEU A 255 14.11 -3.09 9.98
C LEU A 255 13.35 -1.89 9.44
N LEU A 256 13.55 -1.55 8.17
CA LEU A 256 12.90 -0.40 7.55
C LEU A 256 11.39 -0.62 7.42
N LEU A 257 10.94 -1.80 6.96
CA LEU A 257 9.51 -2.12 6.92
C LEU A 257 8.88 -2.00 8.31
N GLY A 258 9.57 -2.44 9.37
CA GLY A 258 9.12 -2.29 10.76
C GLY A 258 9.02 -0.83 11.19
N ILE A 259 10.05 -0.02 10.92
CA ILE A 259 10.05 1.43 11.26
C ILE A 259 8.91 2.14 10.52
N PHE A 260 8.80 1.93 9.21
CA PHE A 260 7.77 2.57 8.40
C PHE A 260 6.36 2.05 8.70
N SER A 261 6.21 0.78 9.16
CA SER A 261 4.95 0.25 9.70
C SER A 261 4.48 1.07 10.90
N VAL A 262 5.34 1.21 11.91
CA VAL A 262 5.01 2.00 13.12
C VAL A 262 4.76 3.46 12.77
N GLY A 263 5.57 4.03 11.86
CA GLY A 263 5.39 5.39 11.35
C GLY A 263 4.04 5.60 10.67
N GLY A 264 3.63 4.66 9.83
CA GLY A 264 2.35 4.70 9.10
C GLY A 264 1.14 4.73 10.04
N ASP A 265 1.11 3.82 11.02
CA ASP A 265 0.04 3.82 12.03
C ASP A 265 0.05 5.11 12.87
N LEU A 266 1.22 5.67 13.20
CA LEU A 266 1.31 6.96 13.90
C LEU A 266 0.80 8.11 13.03
N CYS A 267 1.13 8.16 11.75
CA CYS A 267 0.62 9.17 10.81
C CYS A 267 -0.90 9.10 10.68
N ALA A 268 -1.46 7.91 10.46
CA ALA A 268 -2.90 7.73 10.42
C ALA A 268 -3.58 8.07 11.75
N SER A 269 -2.92 7.73 12.87
CA SER A 269 -3.39 8.11 14.21
C SER A 269 -3.43 9.63 14.38
N LEU A 270 -2.41 10.35 13.86
CA LEU A 270 -2.35 11.81 13.89
C LEU A 270 -3.56 12.42 13.15
N LEU A 271 -3.82 11.96 11.93
CA LEU A 271 -4.97 12.44 11.13
C LEU A 271 -6.31 12.15 11.80
N LYS A 272 -6.45 10.98 12.43
CA LYS A 272 -7.66 10.62 13.18
C LYS A 272 -7.84 11.50 14.42
N ARG A 273 -6.79 11.75 15.18
CA ARG A 273 -6.87 12.60 16.38
C ARG A 273 -7.13 14.06 16.03
N ASP A 274 -6.53 14.57 14.96
CA ASP A 274 -6.86 15.90 14.45
C ASP A 274 -8.36 16.01 14.15
N ALA A 275 -8.96 15.01 13.50
CA ALA A 275 -10.41 14.97 13.25
C ALA A 275 -11.27 14.57 14.48
N HIS A 276 -10.72 14.57 15.70
CA HIS A 276 -11.39 14.12 16.94
C HIS A 276 -12.01 12.71 16.82
N ALA A 277 -11.49 11.89 15.93
CA ALA A 277 -11.94 10.52 15.70
C ALA A 277 -10.97 9.51 16.31
N LYS A 278 -11.46 8.29 16.56
CA LYS A 278 -10.64 7.16 16.97
C LYS A 278 -10.37 6.21 15.79
N ASP A 279 -11.40 5.93 15.03
CA ASP A 279 -11.36 5.05 13.86
C ASP A 279 -11.65 5.89 12.60
N SER A 280 -11.03 5.57 11.47
CA SER A 280 -11.22 6.34 10.24
C SER A 280 -12.61 6.14 9.63
N GLY A 281 -13.20 4.94 9.86
CA GLY A 281 -14.49 4.55 9.34
C GLY A 281 -15.15 3.42 10.13
N ARG A 282 -16.25 2.94 9.57
CA ARG A 282 -16.99 1.74 10.05
C ARG A 282 -17.24 0.76 8.90
N ALA A 283 -16.41 0.81 7.86
CA ALA A 283 -16.60 0.00 6.65
C ALA A 283 -16.47 -1.50 6.96
N LEU A 284 -15.61 -1.85 7.94
CA LEU A 284 -15.35 -3.24 8.29
C LEU A 284 -15.74 -3.52 9.74
N PRO A 285 -16.72 -4.41 9.97
CA PRO A 285 -17.20 -4.74 11.32
C PRO A 285 -16.05 -5.22 12.21
N GLY A 286 -15.77 -4.46 13.26
CA GLY A 286 -14.74 -4.79 14.25
C GLY A 286 -13.28 -4.41 13.89
N LEU A 287 -12.97 -4.08 12.64
CA LEU A 287 -11.64 -3.67 12.18
C LEU A 287 -11.49 -2.15 12.02
N GLY A 288 -12.61 -1.40 11.97
CA GLY A 288 -12.59 0.03 11.74
C GLY A 288 -12.83 0.42 10.28
N GLY A 289 -12.08 1.39 9.80
CA GLY A 289 -12.12 1.83 8.41
C GLY A 289 -11.13 1.11 7.50
N VAL A 290 -11.23 1.40 6.22
CA VAL A 290 -10.29 0.92 5.19
C VAL A 290 -8.90 1.52 5.43
N LEU A 291 -8.83 2.79 5.82
CA LEU A 291 -7.58 3.46 6.16
C LEU A 291 -6.89 2.79 7.36
N ASP A 292 -7.64 2.27 8.34
CA ASP A 292 -7.08 1.55 9.49
C ASP A 292 -6.39 0.22 9.11
N ILE A 293 -6.68 -0.32 7.93
CA ILE A 293 -5.99 -1.50 7.38
C ILE A 293 -4.74 -1.10 6.61
N LEU A 294 -4.82 0.00 5.86
CA LEU A 294 -3.75 0.47 4.98
C LEU A 294 -2.71 1.35 5.66
N ASP A 295 -2.96 1.85 6.86
CA ASP A 295 -2.14 2.83 7.57
C ASP A 295 -0.64 2.48 7.59
N SER A 296 -0.30 1.29 8.03
CA SER A 296 1.07 0.79 8.09
C SER A 296 1.62 0.40 6.70
N PRO A 297 0.89 -0.34 5.83
CA PRO A 297 1.33 -0.67 4.48
C PRO A 297 1.62 0.53 3.58
N LEU A 298 0.86 1.63 3.68
CA LEU A 298 1.03 2.79 2.83
C LEU A 298 2.45 3.39 2.93
N LEU A 299 2.93 3.65 4.15
CA LEU A 299 4.28 4.20 4.32
C LEU A 299 5.38 3.19 4.02
N ALA A 300 5.13 1.90 4.22
CA ALA A 300 6.10 0.85 3.96
C ALA A 300 6.23 0.50 2.46
N ALA A 301 5.21 0.77 1.64
CA ALA A 301 5.18 0.39 0.22
C ALA A 301 6.34 0.97 -0.61
N PRO A 302 6.72 2.26 -0.51
CA PRO A 302 7.88 2.80 -1.24
C PRO A 302 9.19 2.08 -0.87
N VAL A 303 9.37 1.74 0.40
CA VAL A 303 10.56 1.03 0.90
C VAL A 303 10.61 -0.39 0.34
N ALA A 304 9.49 -1.09 0.39
CA ALA A 304 9.37 -2.42 -0.20
C ALA A 304 9.74 -2.40 -1.69
N TRP A 305 9.15 -1.47 -2.45
CA TRP A 305 9.45 -1.31 -3.86
C TRP A 305 10.93 -1.05 -4.10
N LEU A 306 11.55 -0.09 -3.39
CA LEU A 306 12.96 0.25 -3.53
C LEU A 306 13.87 -0.97 -3.32
N PHE A 307 13.62 -1.74 -2.25
CA PHE A 307 14.47 -2.89 -1.94
C PHE A 307 14.30 -4.02 -2.93
N TRP A 308 13.07 -4.41 -3.26
CA TRP A 308 12.83 -5.53 -4.17
C TRP A 308 13.30 -5.27 -5.60
N THR A 309 13.17 -4.02 -6.09
CA THR A 309 13.52 -3.70 -7.48
C THR A 309 14.94 -3.16 -7.63
N ARG A 310 15.48 -2.43 -6.65
CA ARG A 310 16.78 -1.74 -6.78
C ARG A 310 17.92 -2.36 -5.97
N VAL A 311 17.62 -3.07 -4.88
CA VAL A 311 18.65 -3.71 -4.05
C VAL A 311 18.74 -5.19 -4.40
N PHE A 312 17.61 -5.90 -4.41
CA PHE A 312 17.59 -7.32 -4.72
C PHE A 312 17.54 -7.60 -6.22
N HIS A 313 17.23 -6.60 -7.06
CA HIS A 313 17.09 -6.74 -8.52
C HIS A 313 16.17 -7.88 -8.93
N VAL A 314 15.12 -8.15 -8.16
CA VAL A 314 14.17 -9.21 -8.48
C VAL A 314 13.27 -8.72 -9.61
N VAL A 315 13.43 -9.33 -10.77
CA VAL A 315 12.58 -9.17 -11.96
C VAL A 315 12.05 -10.54 -12.35
N ALA A 316 10.87 -10.56 -12.97
CA ALA A 316 10.22 -11.80 -13.44
C ALA A 316 10.97 -12.46 -14.59
#